data_eb591ffd1aaea27d7d1e27643bd01471
#
_entry.id   eb591ffd1aaea27d7d1e27643bd01471
#
_cell.length_a   1.000
_cell.length_b   1.000
_cell.length_c   1.000
_cell.angle_alpha   90.00
_cell.angle_beta   90.00
_cell.angle_gamma   90.00
#
_symmetry.space_group_name_H-M   'P 1'
#
loop_
_entity.id
_entity.type
_entity.pdbx_description
1 polymer ?
#
loop_
_entity_poly.entity_id
_entity_poly.type
_entity_poly.pdbx_seq_one_letter_code
_entity_poly.pdbx_strand_id
1 'polypeptide(L)'
;MDILTIAGLGKAFGSQSVLDDLSFSVPEGSIYGFIGKNGSGKTTTMKIVLGLLPADAGEISVCGEKVHYGDTRTNRFIGYLPDVPEFYGFMTAKEYLRLCGDVTGMSSALIQTKSEELLELVGLADVKKRIATFSRGMKQRLGIAQALLNEPRLLICDEPTSALDPIGRREILDILLKVKKRTTVIFSTHVLNDVEAICDQVGILDGGKIVLTGSVSELKNTYSRHSCTVTFRTQADADLYRTSA
;
A
#
# COMPACT_ATOMS: atom_id res chain seq x y z
N MET A 1 15.49 4.97 11.14
CA MET A 1 14.43 5.50 12.03
C MET A 1 13.11 4.94 11.53
N ASP A 2 12.18 4.59 12.45
CA ASP A 2 10.88 4.08 11.99
C ASP A 2 9.91 5.25 11.79
N ILE A 3 9.22 5.24 10.65
CA ILE A 3 8.23 6.28 10.32
C ILE A 3 6.85 5.98 10.88
N LEU A 4 6.55 4.68 11.00
CA LEU A 4 5.33 4.15 11.64
C LEU A 4 5.75 3.11 12.68
N THR A 5 5.22 3.22 13.87
CA THR A 5 5.35 2.21 14.92
C THR A 5 3.98 1.88 15.48
N ILE A 6 3.67 0.59 15.55
CA ILE A 6 2.45 0.05 16.16
C ILE A 6 2.88 -0.91 17.26
N ALA A 7 2.34 -0.74 18.46
CA ALA A 7 2.67 -1.53 19.63
C ALA A 7 1.41 -2.01 20.35
N GLY A 8 1.20 -3.32 20.42
CA GLY A 8 0.13 -3.95 21.15
C GLY A 8 -1.29 -3.60 20.70
N LEU A 9 -1.48 -3.33 19.38
CA LEU A 9 -2.74 -2.83 18.85
C LEU A 9 -3.82 -3.90 18.92
N GLY A 10 -4.91 -3.59 19.63
CA GLY A 10 -6.10 -4.42 19.74
C GLY A 10 -7.33 -3.74 19.15
N LYS A 11 -8.19 -4.53 18.46
CA LYS A 11 -9.48 -4.07 17.96
C LYS A 11 -10.49 -5.20 17.86
N ALA A 12 -11.68 -4.98 18.42
CA ALA A 12 -12.82 -5.88 18.29
C ALA A 12 -14.06 -5.14 17.78
N PHE A 13 -14.96 -5.87 17.12
CA PHE A 13 -16.27 -5.42 16.71
C PHE A 13 -17.30 -6.39 17.31
N GLY A 14 -18.00 -5.95 18.36
CA GLY A 14 -18.84 -6.82 19.17
C GLY A 14 -18.02 -7.95 19.80
N SER A 15 -18.36 -9.20 19.52
CA SER A 15 -17.63 -10.38 20.02
C SER A 15 -16.46 -10.81 19.12
N GLN A 16 -16.29 -10.21 17.93
CA GLN A 16 -15.26 -10.60 16.98
C GLN A 16 -13.99 -9.78 17.21
N SER A 17 -12.92 -10.42 17.68
CA SER A 17 -11.57 -9.82 17.67
C SER A 17 -11.04 -9.79 16.23
N VAL A 18 -10.57 -8.62 15.78
CA VAL A 18 -10.00 -8.40 14.46
C VAL A 18 -8.49 -8.15 14.54
N LEU A 19 -8.05 -7.45 15.58
CA LEU A 19 -6.62 -7.24 15.88
C LEU A 19 -6.39 -7.67 17.32
N ASP A 20 -5.32 -8.44 17.56
CA ASP A 20 -4.99 -9.00 18.86
C ASP A 20 -3.48 -8.87 19.08
N ASP A 21 -3.07 -7.86 19.85
CA ASP A 21 -1.66 -7.57 20.16
C ASP A 21 -0.78 -7.35 18.90
N LEU A 22 -1.32 -6.62 17.91
CA LEU A 22 -0.61 -6.36 16.67
C LEU A 22 0.54 -5.38 16.90
N SER A 23 1.77 -5.80 16.62
CA SER A 23 2.97 -4.98 16.79
C SER A 23 3.90 -5.11 15.59
N PHE A 24 4.28 -3.97 14.99
CA PHE A 24 5.32 -3.89 13.95
C PHE A 24 5.78 -2.45 13.74
N SER A 25 6.89 -2.28 13.02
CA SER A 25 7.37 -0.96 12.61
C SER A 25 7.72 -0.93 11.12
N VAL A 26 7.68 0.28 10.55
CA VAL A 26 7.99 0.55 9.15
C VAL A 26 9.20 1.46 9.08
N PRO A 27 10.35 0.99 8.55
CA PRO A 27 11.55 1.82 8.39
C PRO A 27 11.33 2.94 7.36
N GLU A 28 11.85 4.13 7.66
CA GLU A 28 11.81 5.26 6.73
C GLU A 28 12.56 4.93 5.43
N GLY A 29 12.02 5.38 4.29
CA GLY A 29 12.61 5.16 2.96
C GLY A 29 12.43 3.76 2.39
N SER A 30 11.61 2.92 3.02
CA SER A 30 11.30 1.56 2.54
C SER A 30 9.94 1.46 1.88
N ILE A 31 9.75 0.38 1.11
CA ILE A 31 8.42 -0.14 0.76
C ILE A 31 8.14 -1.32 1.68
N TYR A 32 7.11 -1.19 2.50
CA TYR A 32 6.65 -2.23 3.43
C TYR A 32 5.40 -2.91 2.89
N GLY A 33 5.46 -4.22 2.67
CA GLY A 33 4.32 -5.04 2.28
C GLY A 33 3.55 -5.54 3.50
N PHE A 34 2.31 -5.12 3.66
CA PHE A 34 1.42 -5.59 4.72
C PHE A 34 0.50 -6.68 4.16
N ILE A 35 0.89 -7.94 4.36
CA ILE A 35 0.29 -9.11 3.70
C ILE A 35 -0.75 -9.75 4.60
N GLY A 36 -1.88 -10.16 4.04
CA GLY A 36 -2.86 -10.95 4.77
C GLY A 36 -4.09 -11.26 3.91
N LYS A 37 -4.82 -12.30 4.28
CA LYS A 37 -6.08 -12.67 3.63
C LYS A 37 -7.12 -11.55 3.74
N ASN A 38 -8.15 -11.60 2.91
CA ASN A 38 -9.28 -10.70 3.07
C ASN A 38 -9.92 -10.92 4.44
N GLY A 39 -10.25 -9.82 5.14
CA GLY A 39 -10.79 -9.87 6.50
C GLY A 39 -9.75 -10.07 7.61
N SER A 40 -8.45 -10.14 7.33
CA SER A 40 -7.40 -10.31 8.35
C SER A 40 -7.17 -9.09 9.24
N GLY A 41 -7.74 -7.92 8.91
CA GLY A 41 -7.58 -6.68 9.68
C GLY A 41 -6.70 -5.60 9.02
N LYS A 42 -6.20 -5.80 7.78
CA LYS A 42 -5.34 -4.81 7.08
C LYS A 42 -5.97 -3.43 6.99
N THR A 43 -7.15 -3.32 6.39
CA THR A 43 -7.90 -2.05 6.27
C THR A 43 -8.26 -1.46 7.64
N THR A 44 -8.59 -2.32 8.63
CA THR A 44 -8.85 -1.89 10.01
C THR A 44 -7.61 -1.23 10.61
N THR A 45 -6.45 -1.85 10.49
CA THR A 45 -5.17 -1.29 10.94
C THR A 45 -4.90 0.08 10.29
N MET A 46 -5.05 0.18 8.96
CA MET A 46 -4.82 1.44 8.24
C MET A 46 -5.78 2.55 8.69
N LYS A 47 -7.07 2.23 8.89
CA LYS A 47 -8.04 3.20 9.41
C LYS A 47 -7.71 3.68 10.82
N ILE A 48 -7.16 2.83 11.68
CA ILE A 48 -6.71 3.23 13.02
C ILE A 48 -5.48 4.13 12.92
N VAL A 49 -4.49 3.81 12.06
CA VAL A 49 -3.32 4.66 11.81
C VAL A 49 -3.72 6.05 11.31
N LEU A 50 -4.79 6.15 10.52
CA LEU A 50 -5.36 7.42 10.04
C LEU A 50 -6.20 8.17 11.10
N GLY A 51 -6.40 7.61 12.30
CA GLY A 51 -7.28 8.19 13.32
C GLY A 51 -8.77 8.14 12.96
N LEU A 52 -9.15 7.37 11.93
CA LEU A 52 -10.54 7.23 11.46
C LEU A 52 -11.33 6.17 12.24
N LEU A 53 -10.64 5.31 12.98
CA LEU A 53 -11.21 4.25 13.79
C LEU A 53 -10.50 4.20 15.15
N PRO A 54 -11.23 4.09 16.29
CA PRO A 54 -10.59 3.97 17.59
C PRO A 54 -9.97 2.58 17.77
N ALA A 55 -8.76 2.53 18.31
CA ALA A 55 -8.19 1.31 18.86
C ALA A 55 -8.83 1.00 20.23
N ASP A 56 -8.91 -0.28 20.59
CA ASP A 56 -9.37 -0.72 21.91
C ASP A 56 -8.19 -0.91 22.87
N ALA A 57 -6.98 -1.16 22.33
CA ALA A 57 -5.72 -1.27 23.08
C ALA A 57 -4.54 -0.89 22.19
N GLY A 58 -3.37 -0.65 22.80
CA GLY A 58 -2.11 -0.37 22.12
C GLY A 58 -1.90 1.09 21.77
N GLU A 59 -0.75 1.35 21.16
CA GLU A 59 -0.33 2.69 20.75
C GLU A 59 0.19 2.70 19.32
N ILE A 60 0.00 3.82 18.64
CA ILE A 60 0.51 4.07 17.28
C ILE A 60 1.24 5.40 17.27
N SER A 61 2.37 5.46 16.59
CA SER A 61 3.04 6.71 16.28
C SER A 61 3.42 6.80 14.79
N VAL A 62 3.25 7.98 14.22
CA VAL A 62 3.67 8.32 12.84
C VAL A 62 4.62 9.49 12.92
N CYS A 63 5.81 9.36 12.32
CA CYS A 63 6.88 10.36 12.41
C CYS A 63 7.21 10.77 13.86
N GLY A 64 7.08 9.86 14.83
CA GLY A 64 7.30 10.11 16.26
C GLY A 64 6.13 10.78 16.98
N GLU A 65 5.04 11.14 16.30
CA GLU A 65 3.84 11.71 16.92
C GLU A 65 2.79 10.63 17.17
N LYS A 66 2.18 10.61 18.36
CA LYS A 66 1.12 9.66 18.70
C LYS A 66 -0.15 9.94 17.90
N VAL A 67 -0.74 8.88 17.39
CA VAL A 67 -2.04 8.90 16.71
C VAL A 67 -3.16 8.81 17.75
N HIS A 68 -4.14 9.69 17.64
CA HIS A 68 -5.35 9.66 18.45
C HIS A 68 -6.59 9.61 17.55
N TYR A 69 -7.59 8.84 17.96
CA TYR A 69 -8.87 8.79 17.25
C TYR A 69 -9.52 10.16 17.14
N GLY A 70 -9.94 10.55 15.95
CA GLY A 70 -10.57 11.84 15.66
C GLY A 70 -9.59 13.03 15.59
N ASP A 71 -8.28 12.80 15.82
CA ASP A 71 -7.26 13.84 15.68
C ASP A 71 -6.56 13.70 14.32
N THR A 72 -6.49 14.77 13.56
CA THR A 72 -5.93 14.79 12.21
C THR A 72 -4.49 15.31 12.13
N ARG A 73 -3.85 15.63 13.29
CA ARG A 73 -2.50 16.23 13.31
C ARG A 73 -1.46 15.37 12.59
N THR A 74 -1.49 14.06 12.79
CA THR A 74 -0.56 13.11 12.15
C THR A 74 -0.84 12.93 10.67
N ASN A 75 -2.07 13.25 10.19
CA ASN A 75 -2.46 13.08 8.79
C ASN A 75 -1.72 14.02 7.83
N ARG A 76 -1.10 15.11 8.35
CA ARG A 76 -0.19 15.95 7.54
C ARG A 76 1.02 15.19 6.99
N PHE A 77 1.41 14.08 7.64
CA PHE A 77 2.52 13.24 7.21
C PHE A 77 2.09 12.09 6.31
N ILE A 78 0.77 11.86 6.17
CA ILE A 78 0.22 10.66 5.56
C ILE A 78 -0.53 11.01 4.28
N GLY A 79 -0.19 10.32 3.18
CA GLY A 79 -1.06 10.19 2.02
C GLY A 79 -1.78 8.85 2.07
N TYR A 80 -3.06 8.82 1.73
CA TYR A 80 -3.86 7.59 1.78
C TYR A 80 -4.55 7.30 0.45
N LEU A 81 -4.36 6.08 -0.04
CA LEU A 81 -5.09 5.51 -1.17
C LEU A 81 -5.96 4.36 -0.66
N PRO A 82 -7.28 4.48 -0.65
CA PRO A 82 -8.19 3.37 -0.34
C PRO A 82 -8.24 2.33 -1.48
N ASP A 83 -8.70 1.09 -1.20
CA ASP A 83 -8.90 0.04 -2.23
C ASP A 83 -9.78 0.53 -3.39
N VAL A 84 -10.86 1.23 -3.08
CA VAL A 84 -11.74 1.82 -4.08
C VAL A 84 -11.75 3.34 -3.89
N PRO A 85 -10.90 4.09 -4.61
CA PRO A 85 -10.92 5.54 -4.53
C PRO A 85 -12.14 6.12 -5.26
N GLU A 86 -12.83 7.05 -4.61
CA GLU A 86 -13.99 7.76 -5.15
C GLU A 86 -13.63 9.20 -5.49
N PHE A 87 -14.23 9.71 -6.56
CA PHE A 87 -13.93 11.03 -7.12
C PHE A 87 -15.21 11.71 -7.59
N TYR A 88 -15.18 13.04 -7.71
CA TYR A 88 -16.22 13.79 -8.40
C TYR A 88 -16.13 13.53 -9.91
N GLY A 89 -16.96 12.62 -10.42
CA GLY A 89 -16.88 12.12 -11.80
C GLY A 89 -17.06 13.19 -12.89
N PHE A 90 -17.67 14.33 -12.59
CA PHE A 90 -17.85 15.44 -13.50
C PHE A 90 -16.57 16.30 -13.69
N MET A 91 -15.54 16.09 -12.88
CA MET A 91 -14.26 16.78 -12.97
C MET A 91 -13.28 16.04 -13.89
N THR A 92 -12.29 16.75 -14.41
CA THR A 92 -11.04 16.21 -14.96
C THR A 92 -10.06 15.93 -13.81
N ALA A 93 -9.00 15.15 -14.07
CA ALA A 93 -7.97 14.87 -13.07
C ALA A 93 -7.32 16.17 -12.54
N LYS A 94 -7.03 17.14 -13.43
CA LYS A 94 -6.40 18.41 -13.05
C LYS A 94 -7.33 19.28 -12.17
N GLU A 95 -8.62 19.36 -12.51
CA GLU A 95 -9.62 20.06 -11.69
C GLU A 95 -9.78 19.44 -10.31
N TYR A 96 -9.76 18.09 -10.23
CA TYR A 96 -9.86 17.38 -8.97
C TYR A 96 -8.63 17.60 -8.07
N LEU A 97 -7.41 17.50 -8.62
CA LEU A 97 -6.19 17.81 -7.85
C LEU A 97 -6.14 19.25 -7.38
N ARG A 98 -6.64 20.18 -8.22
CA ARG A 98 -6.78 21.58 -7.81
C ARG A 98 -7.72 21.71 -6.59
N LEU A 99 -8.90 21.10 -6.64
CA LEU A 99 -9.82 21.09 -5.50
C LEU A 99 -9.16 20.56 -4.23
N CYS A 100 -8.42 19.44 -4.32
CA CYS A 100 -7.71 18.85 -3.18
C CYS A 100 -6.66 19.84 -2.60
N GLY A 101 -5.89 20.49 -3.47
CA GLY A 101 -4.90 21.49 -3.07
C GLY A 101 -5.53 22.72 -2.42
N ASP A 102 -6.64 23.23 -2.98
CA ASP A 102 -7.37 24.36 -2.42
C ASP A 102 -7.92 24.04 -1.01
N VAL A 103 -8.46 22.81 -0.81
CA VAL A 103 -8.96 22.33 0.50
C VAL A 103 -7.84 22.25 1.54
N THR A 104 -6.62 21.87 1.12
CA THR A 104 -5.47 21.78 2.03
C THR A 104 -4.69 23.08 2.17
N GLY A 105 -5.16 24.17 1.57
CA GLY A 105 -4.59 25.52 1.71
C GLY A 105 -3.30 25.75 0.91
N MET A 106 -3.05 24.97 -0.13
CA MET A 106 -1.90 25.17 -1.02
C MET A 106 -2.09 26.42 -1.89
N SER A 107 -0.99 27.12 -2.22
CA SER A 107 -1.06 28.23 -3.19
C SER A 107 -1.37 27.72 -4.59
N SER A 108 -2.11 28.52 -5.39
CA SER A 108 -2.49 28.15 -6.76
C SER A 108 -1.29 27.81 -7.65
N ALA A 109 -0.16 28.50 -7.49
CA ALA A 109 1.08 28.21 -8.23
C ALA A 109 1.66 26.83 -7.86
N LEU A 110 1.68 26.51 -6.56
CA LEU A 110 2.18 25.20 -6.07
C LEU A 110 1.25 24.07 -6.53
N ILE A 111 -0.08 24.27 -6.45
CA ILE A 111 -1.06 23.28 -6.93
C ILE A 111 -0.83 22.99 -8.41
N GLN A 112 -0.64 24.02 -9.24
CA GLN A 112 -0.41 23.83 -10.67
C GLN A 112 0.84 22.99 -10.92
N THR A 113 1.98 23.41 -10.34
CA THR A 113 3.28 22.70 -10.54
C THR A 113 3.20 21.27 -10.06
N LYS A 114 2.66 21.04 -8.85
CA LYS A 114 2.54 19.69 -8.27
C LYS A 114 1.56 18.80 -9.02
N SER A 115 0.44 19.35 -9.47
CA SER A 115 -0.53 18.59 -10.26
C SER A 115 0.08 18.13 -11.60
N GLU A 116 0.84 18.98 -12.27
CA GLU A 116 1.50 18.65 -13.53
C GLU A 116 2.55 17.55 -13.31
N GLU A 117 3.44 17.71 -12.29
CA GLU A 117 4.43 16.70 -11.91
C GLU A 117 3.78 15.33 -11.57
N LEU A 118 2.71 15.35 -10.77
CA LEU A 118 2.07 14.12 -10.30
C LEU A 118 1.26 13.44 -11.41
N LEU A 119 0.58 14.19 -12.28
CA LEU A 119 -0.12 13.63 -13.42
C LEU A 119 0.84 12.99 -14.42
N GLU A 120 2.03 13.56 -14.61
CA GLU A 120 3.10 12.95 -15.40
C GLU A 120 3.60 11.65 -14.74
N LEU A 121 3.91 11.69 -13.43
CA LEU A 121 4.36 10.52 -12.66
C LEU A 121 3.40 9.33 -12.81
N VAL A 122 2.09 9.57 -12.77
CA VAL A 122 1.05 8.53 -12.83
C VAL A 122 0.54 8.26 -14.26
N GLY A 123 1.14 8.88 -15.29
CA GLY A 123 0.77 8.66 -16.69
C GLY A 123 -0.62 9.16 -17.07
N LEU A 124 -1.06 10.27 -16.49
CA LEU A 124 -2.34 10.92 -16.74
C LEU A 124 -2.22 12.36 -17.26
N ALA A 125 -1.03 12.85 -17.61
CA ALA A 125 -0.77 14.23 -18.02
C ALA A 125 -1.62 14.67 -19.22
N ASP A 126 -1.73 13.83 -20.25
CA ASP A 126 -2.46 14.11 -21.49
C ASP A 126 -3.95 13.76 -21.43
N VAL A 127 -4.45 13.29 -20.28
CA VAL A 127 -5.83 12.83 -20.14
C VAL A 127 -6.75 14.00 -19.79
N LYS A 128 -7.48 14.51 -20.80
CA LYS A 128 -8.42 15.64 -20.65
C LYS A 128 -9.88 15.23 -20.40
N LYS A 129 -10.18 13.93 -20.45
CA LYS A 129 -11.55 13.43 -20.23
C LYS A 129 -11.96 13.47 -18.76
N ARG A 130 -13.28 13.39 -18.51
CA ARG A 130 -13.85 13.41 -17.15
C ARG A 130 -13.56 12.10 -16.41
N ILE A 131 -13.38 12.18 -15.08
CA ILE A 131 -13.07 11.03 -14.21
C ILE A 131 -14.15 9.95 -14.26
N ALA A 132 -15.41 10.31 -14.52
CA ALA A 132 -16.49 9.33 -14.72
C ALA A 132 -16.18 8.28 -15.78
N THR A 133 -15.32 8.62 -16.78
CA THR A 133 -14.93 7.74 -17.88
C THR A 133 -13.60 7.01 -17.65
N PHE A 134 -13.00 7.16 -16.48
CA PHE A 134 -11.73 6.52 -16.15
C PHE A 134 -11.93 5.03 -15.89
N SER A 135 -10.98 4.22 -16.36
CA SER A 135 -10.85 2.81 -15.96
C SER A 135 -10.48 2.72 -14.47
N ARG A 136 -10.65 1.54 -13.87
CA ARG A 136 -10.23 1.29 -12.48
C ARG A 136 -8.75 1.63 -12.28
N GLY A 137 -7.87 1.20 -13.17
CA GLY A 137 -6.43 1.52 -13.09
C GLY A 137 -6.15 3.03 -13.20
N MET A 138 -6.88 3.77 -14.05
CA MET A 138 -6.75 5.23 -14.11
C MET A 138 -7.21 5.90 -12.80
N LYS A 139 -8.28 5.39 -12.17
CA LYS A 139 -8.73 5.89 -10.87
C LYS A 139 -7.70 5.61 -9.77
N GLN A 140 -7.12 4.41 -9.72
CA GLN A 140 -6.04 4.08 -8.79
C GLN A 140 -4.84 5.02 -8.98
N ARG A 141 -4.40 5.25 -10.21
CA ARG A 141 -3.30 6.16 -10.52
C ARG A 141 -3.59 7.60 -10.10
N LEU A 142 -4.81 8.09 -10.34
CA LEU A 142 -5.24 9.41 -9.86
C LEU A 142 -5.27 9.48 -8.32
N GLY A 143 -5.71 8.41 -7.65
CA GLY A 143 -5.70 8.33 -6.19
C GLY A 143 -4.28 8.40 -5.61
N ILE A 144 -3.29 7.78 -6.26
CA ILE A 144 -1.87 7.93 -5.88
C ILE A 144 -1.43 9.39 -6.04
N ALA A 145 -1.77 10.04 -7.16
CA ALA A 145 -1.44 11.45 -7.36
C ALA A 145 -2.06 12.35 -6.28
N GLN A 146 -3.34 12.13 -5.96
CA GLN A 146 -4.02 12.83 -4.85
C GLN A 146 -3.31 12.61 -3.51
N ALA A 147 -2.99 11.36 -3.18
CA ALA A 147 -2.36 11.02 -1.92
C ALA A 147 -0.96 11.65 -1.76
N LEU A 148 -0.27 11.90 -2.87
CA LEU A 148 1.07 12.52 -2.89
C LEU A 148 1.04 14.05 -2.97
N LEU A 149 -0.11 14.69 -3.16
CA LEU A 149 -0.22 16.12 -3.47
C LEU A 149 0.43 17.01 -2.39
N ASN A 150 0.28 16.64 -1.12
CA ASN A 150 0.83 17.37 0.03
C ASN A 150 2.22 16.85 0.48
N GLU A 151 2.94 16.15 -0.39
CA GLU A 151 4.30 15.62 -0.13
C GLU A 151 4.40 14.83 1.20
N PRO A 152 3.58 13.80 1.39
CA PRO A 152 3.57 13.05 2.63
C PRO A 152 4.90 12.31 2.85
N ARG A 153 5.27 12.09 4.11
CA ARG A 153 6.42 11.25 4.47
C ARG A 153 6.07 9.75 4.44
N LEU A 154 4.79 9.42 4.60
CA LEU A 154 4.25 8.06 4.57
C LEU A 154 3.08 7.99 3.60
N LEU A 155 3.17 7.13 2.59
CA LEU A 155 2.06 6.79 1.70
C LEU A 155 1.49 5.44 2.12
N ILE A 156 0.22 5.41 2.47
CA ILE A 156 -0.54 4.19 2.80
C ILE A 156 -1.44 3.84 1.62
N CYS A 157 -1.30 2.64 1.05
CA CYS A 157 -2.12 2.14 -0.04
C CYS A 157 -2.86 0.87 0.40
N ASP A 158 -4.18 0.91 0.40
CA ASP A 158 -5.00 -0.27 0.70
C ASP A 158 -5.35 -1.03 -0.59
N GLU A 159 -4.78 -2.22 -0.78
CA GLU A 159 -4.98 -3.10 -1.94
C GLU A 159 -4.83 -2.39 -3.31
N PRO A 160 -3.76 -1.61 -3.58
CA PRO A 160 -3.66 -0.71 -4.71
C PRO A 160 -3.73 -1.41 -6.08
N THR A 161 -3.43 -2.70 -6.12
CA THR A 161 -3.42 -3.54 -7.34
C THR A 161 -4.65 -4.43 -7.49
N SER A 162 -5.59 -4.35 -6.53
CA SER A 162 -6.80 -5.17 -6.49
C SER A 162 -7.66 -4.97 -7.74
N ALA A 163 -8.11 -6.11 -8.32
CA ALA A 163 -8.97 -6.15 -9.51
C ALA A 163 -8.46 -5.34 -10.72
N LEU A 164 -7.14 -5.23 -10.86
CA LEU A 164 -6.46 -4.75 -12.06
C LEU A 164 -6.01 -5.93 -12.92
N ASP A 165 -5.96 -5.69 -14.23
CA ASP A 165 -5.30 -6.59 -15.17
C ASP A 165 -3.78 -6.60 -14.94
N PRO A 166 -3.03 -7.57 -15.50
CA PRO A 166 -1.58 -7.66 -15.27
C PRO A 166 -0.80 -6.40 -15.67
N ILE A 167 -1.24 -5.69 -16.71
CA ILE A 167 -0.59 -4.46 -17.18
C ILE A 167 -0.82 -3.33 -16.17
N GLY A 168 -2.08 -3.07 -15.82
CA GLY A 168 -2.42 -2.04 -14.83
C GLY A 168 -1.80 -2.28 -13.46
N ARG A 169 -1.70 -3.56 -13.03
CA ARG A 169 -0.97 -3.95 -11.81
C ARG A 169 0.49 -3.53 -11.89
N ARG A 170 1.17 -3.87 -12.98
CA ARG A 170 2.57 -3.51 -13.19
C ARG A 170 2.79 -2.00 -13.18
N GLU A 171 1.91 -1.24 -13.84
CA GLU A 171 1.96 0.23 -13.84
C GLU A 171 1.91 0.81 -12.42
N ILE A 172 1.01 0.30 -11.56
CA ILE A 172 0.92 0.74 -10.15
C ILE A 172 2.21 0.42 -9.39
N LEU A 173 2.74 -0.79 -9.51
CA LEU A 173 3.99 -1.19 -8.84
C LEU A 173 5.18 -0.33 -9.27
N ASP A 174 5.29 -0.02 -10.57
CA ASP A 174 6.34 0.83 -11.11
C ASP A 174 6.22 2.30 -10.61
N ILE A 175 4.99 2.79 -10.41
CA ILE A 175 4.76 4.10 -9.78
C ILE A 175 5.22 4.07 -8.32
N LEU A 176 4.86 3.05 -7.53
CA LEU A 176 5.27 2.94 -6.12
C LEU A 176 6.81 2.86 -5.96
N LEU A 177 7.50 2.16 -6.87
CA LEU A 177 8.97 2.15 -6.91
C LEU A 177 9.58 3.54 -7.17
N LYS A 178 8.96 4.36 -8.02
CA LYS A 178 9.39 5.75 -8.26
C LYS A 178 9.13 6.63 -7.03
N VAL A 179 7.99 6.44 -6.38
CA VAL A 179 7.56 7.19 -5.19
C VAL A 179 8.47 6.91 -3.99
N LYS A 180 8.96 5.68 -3.81
CA LYS A 180 9.89 5.28 -2.75
C LYS A 180 11.09 6.23 -2.59
N LYS A 181 11.56 6.86 -3.66
CA LYS A 181 12.70 7.78 -3.62
C LYS A 181 12.45 9.03 -2.75
N ARG A 182 11.18 9.35 -2.47
CA ARG A 182 10.76 10.57 -1.77
C ARG A 182 9.88 10.31 -0.55
N THR A 183 9.22 9.15 -0.51
CA THR A 183 8.16 8.85 0.47
C THR A 183 8.24 7.39 0.87
N THR A 184 8.16 7.09 2.17
CA THR A 184 8.00 5.71 2.64
C THR A 184 6.64 5.17 2.22
N VAL A 185 6.59 3.93 1.78
CA VAL A 185 5.34 3.32 1.31
C VAL A 185 4.99 2.11 2.16
N ILE A 186 3.76 2.05 2.63
CA ILE A 186 3.15 0.81 3.12
C ILE A 186 1.97 0.47 2.22
N PHE A 187 1.93 -0.75 1.70
CA PHE A 187 0.75 -1.19 0.97
C PHE A 187 0.26 -2.55 1.42
N SER A 188 -1.05 -2.66 1.55
CA SER A 188 -1.70 -3.93 1.85
C SER A 188 -1.88 -4.73 0.57
N THR A 189 -1.72 -6.03 0.67
CA THR A 189 -2.02 -6.94 -0.43
C THR A 189 -2.19 -8.38 0.09
N HIS A 190 -2.88 -9.19 -0.70
CA HIS A 190 -2.91 -10.65 -0.54
C HIS A 190 -2.10 -11.36 -1.64
N VAL A 191 -1.41 -10.60 -2.51
CA VAL A 191 -0.67 -11.11 -3.68
C VAL A 191 0.83 -11.09 -3.40
N LEU A 192 1.42 -12.26 -3.16
CA LEU A 192 2.84 -12.40 -2.83
C LEU A 192 3.77 -11.91 -3.93
N ASN A 193 3.40 -12.10 -5.21
CA ASN A 193 4.21 -11.66 -6.34
C ASN A 193 4.41 -10.14 -6.36
N ASP A 194 3.42 -9.33 -5.93
CA ASP A 194 3.54 -7.88 -5.86
C ASP A 194 4.57 -7.47 -4.79
N VAL A 195 4.53 -8.17 -3.65
CA VAL A 195 5.47 -7.95 -2.54
C VAL A 195 6.90 -8.30 -2.97
N GLU A 196 7.08 -9.45 -3.60
CA GLU A 196 8.39 -9.89 -4.09
C GLU A 196 9.00 -8.94 -5.13
N ALA A 197 8.14 -8.25 -5.89
CA ALA A 197 8.57 -7.35 -6.95
C ALA A 197 9.10 -6.01 -6.44
N ILE A 198 8.57 -5.47 -5.35
CA ILE A 198 8.86 -4.08 -4.95
C ILE A 198 9.18 -3.86 -3.48
N CYS A 199 8.85 -4.80 -2.56
CA CYS A 199 9.03 -4.57 -1.13
C CYS A 199 10.46 -4.81 -0.65
N ASP A 200 10.89 -4.01 0.31
CA ASP A 200 12.11 -4.22 1.08
C ASP A 200 11.81 -5.07 2.33
N GLN A 201 10.70 -4.75 2.99
CA GLN A 201 10.25 -5.35 4.24
C GLN A 201 8.81 -5.84 4.10
N VAL A 202 8.46 -6.84 4.89
CA VAL A 202 7.10 -7.39 4.91
C VAL A 202 6.65 -7.70 6.33
N GLY A 203 5.34 -7.62 6.55
CA GLY A 203 4.65 -8.16 7.71
C GLY A 203 3.46 -8.99 7.27
N ILE A 204 3.41 -10.25 7.70
CA ILE A 204 2.30 -11.15 7.39
C ILE A 204 1.32 -11.14 8.57
N LEU A 205 0.10 -10.67 8.28
CA LEU A 205 -1.02 -10.60 9.21
C LEU A 205 -1.89 -11.83 9.07
N ASP A 206 -2.01 -12.61 10.13
CA ASP A 206 -2.95 -13.73 10.23
C ASP A 206 -3.55 -13.79 11.64
N GLY A 207 -4.86 -14.05 11.75
CA GLY A 207 -5.56 -14.09 13.03
C GLY A 207 -5.43 -12.82 13.87
N GLY A 208 -5.28 -11.65 13.25
CA GLY A 208 -5.14 -10.35 13.94
C GLY A 208 -3.75 -10.05 14.48
N LYS A 209 -2.74 -10.89 14.21
CA LYS A 209 -1.35 -10.77 14.67
C LYS A 209 -0.36 -10.78 13.52
N ILE A 210 0.82 -10.15 13.71
CA ILE A 210 1.96 -10.39 12.82
C ILE A 210 2.54 -11.77 13.15
N VAL A 211 2.43 -12.70 12.20
CA VAL A 211 2.99 -14.05 12.34
C VAL A 211 4.40 -14.16 11.76
N LEU A 212 4.76 -13.26 10.87
CA LEU A 212 6.08 -13.20 10.25
C LEU A 212 6.41 -11.77 9.84
N THR A 213 7.61 -11.29 10.13
CA THR A 213 8.13 -10.00 9.67
C THR A 213 9.61 -10.13 9.33
N GLY A 214 10.09 -9.33 8.39
CA GLY A 214 11.50 -9.28 8.00
C GLY A 214 11.71 -8.71 6.62
N SER A 215 12.97 -8.68 6.16
CA SER A 215 13.26 -8.30 4.78
C SER A 215 12.82 -9.42 3.81
N VAL A 216 12.37 -9.02 2.62
CA VAL A 216 11.97 -9.99 1.58
C VAL A 216 13.13 -10.92 1.22
N SER A 217 14.36 -10.40 1.20
CA SER A 217 15.57 -11.18 0.89
C SER A 217 15.89 -12.23 1.96
N GLU A 218 15.80 -11.88 3.25
CA GLU A 218 16.02 -12.83 4.35
C GLU A 218 14.96 -13.92 4.37
N LEU A 219 13.69 -13.54 4.19
CA LEU A 219 12.60 -14.51 4.16
C LEU A 219 12.72 -15.48 2.98
N LYS A 220 13.08 -14.98 1.81
CA LYS A 220 13.36 -15.85 0.65
C LYS A 220 14.49 -16.83 0.97
N ASN A 221 15.59 -16.39 1.55
CA ASN A 221 16.71 -17.26 1.88
C ASN A 221 16.36 -18.30 2.94
N THR A 222 15.56 -17.93 3.95
CA THR A 222 15.19 -18.81 5.06
C THR A 222 14.13 -19.84 4.66
N TYR A 223 13.15 -19.43 3.85
CA TYR A 223 11.98 -20.24 3.50
C TYR A 223 11.98 -20.77 2.07
N SER A 224 12.97 -20.40 1.23
CA SER A 224 13.13 -21.02 -0.09
C SER A 224 13.46 -22.50 0.13
N ARG A 225 12.53 -23.38 -0.21
CA ARG A 225 12.85 -24.80 -0.39
C ARG A 225 13.86 -24.88 -1.52
N HIS A 226 14.98 -25.57 -1.31
CA HIS A 226 15.89 -25.94 -2.38
C HIS A 226 15.16 -26.92 -3.30
N SER A 227 14.31 -26.41 -4.17
CA SER A 227 13.64 -27.18 -5.20
C SER A 227 14.32 -26.92 -6.54
N CYS A 228 14.70 -27.97 -7.21
CA CYS A 228 15.14 -27.89 -8.61
C CYS A 228 14.01 -28.41 -9.51
N THR A 229 13.77 -27.73 -10.63
CA THR A 229 12.88 -28.23 -11.67
C THR A 229 13.75 -28.98 -12.69
N VAL A 230 13.54 -30.28 -12.81
CA VAL A 230 14.20 -31.09 -13.81
C VAL A 230 13.25 -31.27 -14.98
N THR A 231 13.68 -30.78 -16.15
CA THR A 231 12.90 -30.93 -17.40
C THR A 231 13.48 -32.09 -18.19
N PHE A 232 12.68 -33.08 -18.48
CA PHE A 232 13.06 -34.22 -19.28
C PHE A 232 12.64 -34.01 -20.75
N ARG A 233 13.41 -34.58 -21.69
CA ARG A 233 13.09 -34.53 -23.12
C ARG A 233 11.96 -35.46 -23.52
N THR A 234 11.79 -36.57 -22.77
CA THR A 234 10.73 -37.56 -23.03
C THR A 234 10.05 -37.97 -21.72
N GLN A 235 8.81 -38.44 -21.82
CA GLN A 235 8.06 -39.00 -20.69
C GLN A 235 8.77 -40.21 -20.08
N ALA A 236 9.40 -41.06 -20.90
CA ALA A 236 10.13 -42.22 -20.45
C ALA A 236 11.31 -41.88 -19.53
N ASP A 237 12.04 -40.81 -19.83
CA ASP A 237 13.14 -40.31 -18.99
C ASP A 237 12.61 -39.79 -17.64
N ALA A 238 11.47 -39.12 -17.64
CA ALA A 238 10.81 -38.64 -16.41
C ALA A 238 10.36 -39.82 -15.52
N ASP A 239 9.81 -40.84 -16.09
CA ASP A 239 9.36 -42.03 -15.35
C ASP A 239 10.54 -42.87 -14.80
N LEU A 240 11.63 -42.95 -15.53
CA LEU A 240 12.87 -43.56 -15.09
C LEU A 240 13.47 -42.84 -13.88
N TYR A 241 13.48 -41.50 -13.91
CA TYR A 241 13.97 -40.71 -12.78
C TYR A 241 13.10 -40.86 -11.53
N ARG A 242 11.76 -40.89 -11.67
CA ARG A 242 10.82 -41.11 -10.56
C ARG A 242 11.00 -42.48 -9.87
N THR A 243 11.42 -43.47 -10.60
CA THR A 243 11.66 -44.83 -10.05
C THR A 243 13.05 -44.99 -9.46
N SER A 244 13.99 -44.07 -9.74
CA SER A 244 15.37 -44.09 -9.23
C SER A 244 15.67 -43.08 -8.11
N ALA A 245 14.73 -42.19 -7.77
CA ALA A 245 14.82 -41.20 -6.70
C ALA A 245 13.98 -41.63 -5.49
#